data_366554f82b27ea847594b555a123ad26
#
_entry.id   366554f82b27ea847594b555a123ad26
#
_cell.length_a   1.000
_cell.length_b   1.000
_cell.length_c   1.000
_cell.angle_alpha   90.00
_cell.angle_beta   90.00
_cell.angle_gamma   90.00
#
_symmetry.space_group_name_H-M   'P 1'
#
loop_
_entity.id
_entity.type
_entity.pdbx_description
1 polymer ?
#
loop_
_entity_poly.entity_id
_entity_poly.type
_entity_poly.pdbx_seq_one_letter_code
_entity_poly.pdbx_strand_id
1 'polypeptide(L)'
;AQWKAVGVDLKVAVGNSSEIPAGHQDGSLQLGLYARNYALVPDPLVTLLGDLAPAGADWGVMNWQSPAMEQTLARIGKETLPAGEAAALRRDIATTLQQELPLLPIAWYRQSAAVSRELKGFELDPQERSYRLDTLTWSAQ
;
A
#
# COMPACT_ATOMS: atom_id res chain seq x y z
N ALA A 1 12.74 -16.97 -14.43
CA ALA A 1 12.73 -17.40 -15.83
C ALA A 1 12.22 -16.29 -16.75
N GLN A 2 11.06 -15.69 -16.50
CA GLN A 2 10.43 -14.68 -17.39
C GLN A 2 11.27 -13.41 -17.54
N TRP A 3 11.79 -12.85 -16.46
CA TRP A 3 12.64 -11.65 -16.48
C TRP A 3 13.92 -11.84 -17.32
N LYS A 4 14.52 -13.02 -17.22
CA LYS A 4 15.71 -13.34 -18.00
C LYS A 4 15.41 -13.38 -19.51
N ALA A 5 14.20 -13.77 -19.89
CA ALA A 5 13.79 -13.80 -21.29
C ALA A 5 13.72 -12.42 -21.94
N VAL A 6 13.55 -11.36 -21.14
CA VAL A 6 13.55 -9.95 -21.58
C VAL A 6 14.86 -9.22 -21.22
N GLY A 7 15.92 -9.97 -20.90
CA GLY A 7 17.26 -9.43 -20.66
C GLY A 7 17.52 -8.92 -19.24
N VAL A 8 16.63 -9.19 -18.28
CA VAL A 8 16.81 -8.78 -16.89
C VAL A 8 17.31 -9.94 -16.05
N ASP A 9 18.51 -9.80 -15.48
CA ASP A 9 19.06 -10.77 -14.53
C ASP A 9 18.65 -10.39 -13.11
N LEU A 10 17.56 -11.00 -12.64
CA LEU A 10 16.97 -10.74 -11.34
C LEU A 10 17.58 -11.64 -10.27
N LYS A 11 18.22 -11.04 -9.28
CA LYS A 11 18.65 -11.73 -8.05
C LYS A 11 17.56 -11.59 -7.01
N VAL A 12 16.93 -12.70 -6.64
CA VAL A 12 15.83 -12.72 -5.68
C VAL A 12 16.36 -13.11 -4.31
N ALA A 13 16.10 -12.27 -3.32
CA ALA A 13 16.29 -12.58 -1.90
C ALA A 13 14.91 -12.57 -1.22
N VAL A 14 14.70 -13.49 -0.30
CA VAL A 14 13.52 -13.51 0.57
C VAL A 14 13.96 -13.07 1.95
N GLY A 15 13.39 -12.00 2.44
CA GLY A 15 13.75 -11.40 3.72
C GLY A 15 12.53 -10.91 4.48
N ASN A 16 12.78 -10.17 5.55
CA ASN A 16 11.73 -9.56 6.33
C ASN A 16 11.24 -8.28 5.63
N SER A 17 9.94 -8.05 5.62
CA SER A 17 9.35 -6.85 5.02
C SER A 17 9.88 -5.54 5.66
N SER A 18 10.31 -5.57 6.91
CA SER A 18 10.94 -4.41 7.58
C SER A 18 12.27 -3.97 6.95
N GLU A 19 12.91 -4.81 6.14
CA GLU A 19 14.14 -4.48 5.42
C GLU A 19 13.88 -3.65 4.14
N ILE A 20 12.64 -3.65 3.65
CA ILE A 20 12.27 -2.97 2.40
C ILE A 20 12.46 -1.46 2.49
N PRO A 21 11.97 -0.73 3.53
CA PRO A 21 12.18 0.70 3.63
C PRO A 21 13.66 1.10 3.63
N ALA A 22 14.47 0.40 4.42
CA ALA A 22 15.91 0.68 4.49
C ALA A 22 16.60 0.44 3.14
N GLY A 23 16.28 -0.69 2.48
CA GLY A 23 16.84 -1.02 1.18
C GLY A 23 16.41 -0.05 0.06
N HIS A 24 15.22 0.56 0.17
CA HIS A 24 14.80 1.64 -0.72
C HIS A 24 15.62 2.90 -0.48
N GLN A 25 15.84 3.27 0.78
CA GLN A 25 16.54 4.51 1.14
C GLN A 25 18.02 4.47 0.79
N ASP A 26 18.69 3.36 1.04
CA ASP A 26 20.12 3.19 0.76
C ASP A 26 20.44 2.72 -0.67
N GLY A 27 19.42 2.40 -1.46
CA GLY A 27 19.55 1.95 -2.84
C GLY A 27 20.05 0.51 -3.00
N SER A 28 20.15 -0.26 -1.93
CA SER A 28 20.56 -1.68 -2.00
C SER A 28 19.46 -2.56 -2.61
N LEU A 29 18.20 -2.14 -2.50
CA LEU A 29 17.04 -2.82 -3.06
C LEU A 29 16.51 -2.06 -4.28
N GLN A 30 16.63 -2.66 -5.48
CA GLN A 30 16.15 -2.06 -6.73
C GLN A 30 14.69 -2.39 -7.03
N LEU A 31 14.16 -3.47 -6.45
CA LEU A 31 12.78 -3.90 -6.64
C LEU A 31 12.28 -4.59 -5.38
N GLY A 32 11.15 -4.19 -4.84
CA GLY A 32 10.50 -4.83 -3.71
C GLY A 32 9.16 -5.45 -4.10
N LEU A 33 8.92 -6.71 -3.75
CA LEU A 33 7.61 -7.34 -3.84
C LEU A 33 7.05 -7.51 -2.43
N TYR A 34 5.97 -6.83 -2.13
CA TYR A 34 5.35 -6.85 -0.81
C TYR A 34 3.83 -6.68 -0.88
N ALA A 35 3.15 -6.99 0.19
CA ALA A 35 1.74 -6.71 0.35
C ALA A 35 1.56 -5.42 1.18
N ARG A 36 0.64 -4.58 0.76
CA ARG A 36 0.31 -3.33 1.44
C ARG A 36 -1.20 -3.20 1.57
N ASN A 37 -1.68 -2.85 2.74
CA ASN A 37 -3.10 -2.57 2.95
C ASN A 37 -3.37 -1.08 2.67
N TYR A 38 -4.06 -0.81 1.56
CA TYR A 38 -4.51 0.53 1.18
C TYR A 38 -5.95 0.83 1.62
N ALA A 39 -6.62 -0.11 2.25
CA ALA A 39 -8.02 0.02 2.64
C ALA A 39 -8.23 0.36 4.13
N LEU A 40 -7.19 0.75 4.87
CA LEU A 40 -7.26 1.13 6.29
C LEU A 40 -8.21 2.30 6.54
N VAL A 41 -8.36 3.18 5.56
CA VAL A 41 -9.30 4.30 5.57
C VAL A 41 -10.11 4.30 4.28
N PRO A 42 -11.33 4.89 4.28
CA PRO A 42 -12.18 4.92 3.08
C PRO A 42 -11.56 5.66 1.89
N ASP A 43 -10.67 6.62 2.15
CA ASP A 43 -9.95 7.34 1.10
C ASP A 43 -8.51 6.82 0.98
N PRO A 44 -8.16 6.07 -0.07
CA PRO A 44 -6.81 5.52 -0.26
C PRO A 44 -5.73 6.61 -0.42
N LEU A 45 -6.10 7.85 -0.72
CA LEU A 45 -5.15 8.96 -0.81
C LEU A 45 -4.37 9.17 0.48
N VAL A 46 -4.95 8.92 1.65
CA VAL A 46 -4.25 9.07 2.93
C VAL A 46 -3.07 8.10 3.02
N THR A 47 -3.26 6.87 2.54
CA THR A 47 -2.17 5.89 2.47
C THR A 47 -1.16 6.26 1.39
N LEU A 48 -1.63 6.70 0.22
CA LEU A 48 -0.76 7.16 -0.85
C LEU A 48 0.07 8.39 -0.45
N LEU A 49 -0.49 9.32 0.32
CA LEU A 49 0.26 10.44 0.89
C LEU A 49 1.45 9.95 1.73
N GLY A 50 1.25 8.94 2.56
CA GLY A 50 2.33 8.35 3.34
C GLY A 50 3.38 7.63 2.50
N ASP A 51 2.96 6.89 1.48
CA ASP A 51 3.86 6.05 0.66
C ASP A 51 4.54 6.82 -0.48
N LEU A 52 3.93 7.89 -0.98
CA LEU A 52 4.43 8.68 -2.11
C LEU A 52 4.94 10.07 -1.70
N ALA A 53 4.91 10.40 -0.41
CA ALA A 53 5.40 11.68 0.07
C ALA A 53 6.92 11.83 -0.20
N PRO A 54 7.34 13.04 -0.66
CA PRO A 54 8.67 13.23 -1.25
C PRO A 54 9.85 13.08 -0.31
N ALA A 55 9.69 13.13 0.96
CA ALA A 55 10.81 13.20 1.90
C ALA A 55 10.81 12.10 2.95
N GLY A 56 10.41 10.90 2.61
CA GLY A 56 10.53 9.81 3.55
C GLY A 56 9.27 9.02 3.79
N ALA A 57 8.62 8.64 2.73
CA ALA A 57 7.67 7.55 2.81
C ALA A 57 8.43 6.32 3.32
N ASP A 58 8.11 5.84 4.51
CA ASP A 58 8.74 4.64 5.09
C ASP A 58 8.71 3.44 4.14
N TRP A 59 7.66 3.34 3.36
CA TRP A 59 7.45 2.30 2.35
C TRP A 59 7.60 2.84 0.93
N GLY A 60 8.38 3.90 0.80
CA GLY A 60 8.51 4.70 -0.40
C GLY A 60 8.82 3.93 -1.66
N VAL A 61 8.63 4.63 -2.73
CA VAL A 61 8.69 4.13 -4.10
C VAL A 61 10.12 4.22 -4.64
N MET A 62 11.07 3.54 -4.03
CA MET A 62 12.43 3.37 -4.55
C MET A 62 13.12 4.71 -4.90
N ASN A 63 12.98 5.71 -4.05
CA ASN A 63 13.47 7.08 -4.31
C ASN A 63 12.87 7.75 -5.56
N TRP A 64 11.75 7.26 -6.04
CA TRP A 64 11.01 7.95 -7.11
C TRP A 64 10.60 9.36 -6.67
N GLN A 65 10.82 10.32 -7.53
CA GLN A 65 10.47 11.71 -7.29
C GLN A 65 9.63 12.25 -8.43
N SER A 66 8.53 12.89 -8.09
CA SER A 66 7.65 13.57 -9.03
C SER A 66 7.17 14.88 -8.43
N PRO A 67 7.79 16.02 -8.77
CA PRO A 67 7.37 17.34 -8.25
C PRO A 67 5.90 17.64 -8.50
N ALA A 68 5.34 17.18 -9.62
CA ALA A 68 3.93 17.34 -9.93
C ALA A 68 3.05 16.54 -8.96
N MET A 69 3.44 15.29 -8.65
CA MET A 69 2.75 14.44 -7.68
C MET A 69 2.80 15.07 -6.28
N GLU A 70 3.96 15.55 -5.88
CA GLU A 70 4.17 16.22 -4.59
C GLU A 70 3.24 17.41 -4.40
N GLN A 71 3.16 18.28 -5.39
CA GLN A 71 2.26 19.44 -5.37
C GLN A 71 0.80 19.01 -5.29
N THR A 72 0.40 18.03 -6.08
CA THR A 72 -0.97 17.52 -6.10
C THR A 72 -1.37 16.90 -4.75
N LEU A 73 -0.50 16.07 -4.18
CA LEU A 73 -0.73 15.46 -2.87
C LEU A 73 -0.76 16.51 -1.75
N ALA A 74 0.14 17.50 -1.79
CA ALA A 74 0.17 18.59 -0.81
C ALA A 74 -1.14 19.42 -0.84
N ARG A 75 -1.68 19.69 -2.03
CA ARG A 75 -2.96 20.40 -2.16
C ARG A 75 -4.11 19.58 -1.57
N ILE A 76 -4.23 18.32 -1.94
CA ILE A 76 -5.31 17.45 -1.44
C ILE A 76 -5.23 17.28 0.09
N GLY A 77 -4.02 17.18 0.64
CA GLY A 77 -3.81 16.99 2.08
C GLY A 77 -4.02 18.24 2.94
N LYS A 78 -3.93 19.44 2.35
CA LYS A 78 -3.96 20.71 3.09
C LYS A 78 -5.16 21.59 2.79
N GLU A 79 -5.79 21.43 1.65
CA GLU A 79 -6.83 22.32 1.16
C GLU A 79 -8.21 21.66 1.23
N THR A 80 -9.23 22.43 1.59
CA THR A 80 -10.61 22.00 1.39
C THR A 80 -11.01 22.31 -0.05
N LEU A 81 -11.03 21.28 -0.88
CA LEU A 81 -11.28 21.43 -2.31
C LEU A 81 -12.77 21.18 -2.67
N PRO A 82 -13.30 21.88 -3.66
CA PRO A 82 -14.57 21.51 -4.25
C PRO A 82 -14.53 20.07 -4.79
N ALA A 83 -15.65 19.34 -4.69
CA ALA A 83 -15.71 17.92 -5.04
C ALA A 83 -15.22 17.62 -6.49
N GLY A 84 -15.54 18.49 -7.45
CA GLY A 84 -15.10 18.35 -8.84
C GLY A 84 -13.59 18.51 -8.99
N GLU A 85 -12.97 19.44 -8.29
CA GLU A 85 -11.54 19.66 -8.31
C GLU A 85 -10.79 18.51 -7.60
N ALA A 86 -11.25 18.09 -6.43
CA ALA A 86 -10.70 16.93 -5.74
C ALA A 86 -10.74 15.66 -6.60
N ALA A 87 -11.83 15.44 -7.35
CA ALA A 87 -11.94 14.32 -8.27
C ALA A 87 -10.97 14.44 -9.46
N ALA A 88 -10.73 15.66 -9.97
CA ALA A 88 -9.75 15.88 -11.02
C ALA A 88 -8.32 15.56 -10.52
N LEU A 89 -7.92 16.09 -9.40
CA LEU A 89 -6.60 15.81 -8.81
C LEU A 89 -6.39 14.31 -8.51
N ARG A 90 -7.42 13.60 -8.09
CA ARG A 90 -7.35 12.13 -7.91
C ARG A 90 -7.10 11.39 -9.23
N ARG A 91 -7.73 11.86 -10.32
CA ARG A 91 -7.45 11.30 -11.66
C ARG A 91 -6.03 11.59 -12.12
N ASP A 92 -5.53 12.79 -11.85
CA ASP A 92 -4.16 13.18 -12.20
C ASP A 92 -3.14 12.31 -11.46
N ILE A 93 -3.35 12.04 -10.16
CA ILE A 93 -2.55 11.10 -9.38
C ILE A 93 -2.56 9.71 -10.03
N ALA A 94 -3.76 9.18 -10.31
CA ALA A 94 -3.88 7.85 -10.90
C ALA A 94 -3.20 7.77 -12.27
N THR A 95 -3.31 8.82 -13.09
CA THR A 95 -2.66 8.91 -14.40
C THR A 95 -1.15 8.94 -14.28
N THR A 96 -0.61 9.75 -13.37
CA THR A 96 0.84 9.82 -13.13
C THR A 96 1.38 8.48 -12.65
N LEU A 97 0.72 7.82 -11.70
CA LEU A 97 1.11 6.49 -11.21
C LEU A 97 1.10 5.45 -12.34
N GLN A 98 0.12 5.53 -13.23
CA GLN A 98 0.02 4.61 -14.38
C GLN A 98 1.09 4.88 -15.44
N GLN A 99 1.48 6.12 -15.63
CA GLN A 99 2.48 6.50 -16.63
C GLN A 99 3.91 6.27 -16.16
N GLU A 100 4.21 6.61 -14.91
CA GLU A 100 5.55 6.55 -14.35
C GLU A 100 5.86 5.21 -13.66
N LEU A 101 4.82 4.44 -13.31
CA LEU A 101 4.90 3.11 -12.70
C LEU A 101 5.87 3.01 -11.49
N PRO A 102 5.83 3.94 -10.53
CA PRO A 102 6.62 3.79 -9.32
C PRO A 102 6.17 2.58 -8.49
N LEU A 103 4.89 2.23 -8.60
CA LEU A 103 4.25 1.05 -8.04
C LEU A 103 3.56 0.27 -9.14
N LEU A 104 3.69 -1.05 -9.10
CA LEU A 104 3.01 -1.95 -10.01
C LEU A 104 2.02 -2.82 -9.22
N PRO A 105 0.73 -2.47 -9.16
CA PRO A 105 -0.28 -3.32 -8.52
C PRO A 105 -0.40 -4.65 -9.27
N ILE A 106 -0.23 -5.76 -8.54
CA ILE A 106 -0.23 -7.10 -9.16
C ILE A 106 -1.55 -7.81 -8.88
N ALA A 107 -2.01 -7.83 -7.63
CA ALA A 107 -3.22 -8.54 -7.24
C ALA A 107 -3.73 -8.05 -5.88
N TRP A 108 -5.03 -8.25 -5.65
CA TRP A 108 -5.60 -8.19 -4.32
C TRP A 108 -5.43 -9.56 -3.65
N TYR A 109 -4.88 -9.57 -2.45
CA TYR A 109 -4.78 -10.80 -1.68
C TYR A 109 -6.11 -11.15 -1.00
N ARG A 110 -6.30 -12.43 -0.75
CA ARG A 110 -7.44 -12.92 0.03
C ARG A 110 -7.05 -12.97 1.49
N GLN A 111 -7.77 -12.27 2.34
CA GLN A 111 -7.65 -12.42 3.78
C GLN A 111 -8.12 -13.81 4.20
N SER A 112 -7.41 -14.43 5.12
CA SER A 112 -7.76 -15.70 5.70
C SER A 112 -7.42 -15.70 7.20
N ALA A 113 -8.29 -16.30 8.00
CA ALA A 113 -8.06 -16.49 9.41
C ALA A 113 -8.28 -17.94 9.80
N ALA A 114 -7.43 -18.48 10.64
CA ALA A 114 -7.62 -19.75 11.31
C ALA A 114 -8.30 -19.48 12.65
N VAL A 115 -9.48 -20.05 12.85
CA VAL A 115 -10.31 -19.82 14.03
C VAL A 115 -10.65 -21.14 14.67
N SER A 116 -10.55 -21.23 16.00
CA SER A 116 -11.03 -22.41 16.75
C SER A 116 -12.53 -22.63 16.50
N ARG A 117 -12.95 -23.90 16.41
CA ARG A 117 -14.37 -24.24 16.28
C ARG A 117 -15.20 -23.86 17.49
N GLU A 118 -14.55 -23.69 18.63
CA GLU A 118 -15.17 -23.31 19.91
C GLU A 118 -15.38 -21.79 20.02
N LEU A 119 -14.73 -21.00 19.15
CA LEU A 119 -14.88 -19.56 19.12
C LEU A 119 -16.04 -19.19 18.20
N LYS A 120 -16.98 -18.42 18.75
CA LYS A 120 -18.16 -17.89 18.02
C LYS A 120 -18.05 -16.39 17.88
N GLY A 121 -18.77 -15.82 16.90
CA GLY A 121 -18.83 -14.37 16.68
C GLY A 121 -17.62 -13.79 15.97
N PHE A 122 -16.72 -14.63 15.45
CA PHE A 122 -15.57 -14.14 14.68
C PHE A 122 -16.01 -13.65 13.30
N GLU A 123 -15.61 -12.44 12.96
CA GLU A 123 -15.77 -11.83 11.65
C GLU A 123 -14.46 -11.19 11.20
N LEU A 124 -14.11 -11.37 9.93
CA LEU A 124 -13.01 -10.61 9.32
C LEU A 124 -13.45 -9.17 9.06
N ASP A 125 -12.68 -8.20 9.55
CA ASP A 125 -12.83 -6.83 9.12
C ASP A 125 -12.16 -6.66 7.75
N PRO A 126 -12.92 -6.33 6.68
CA PRO A 126 -12.35 -6.14 5.34
C PRO A 126 -11.29 -5.04 5.27
N GLN A 127 -11.28 -4.14 6.24
CA GLN A 127 -10.33 -3.04 6.33
C GLN A 127 -9.20 -3.29 7.35
N GLU A 128 -9.16 -4.48 7.96
CA GLU A 128 -8.13 -4.89 8.94
C GLU A 128 -7.92 -3.92 10.12
N ARG A 129 -8.95 -3.17 10.53
CA ARG A 129 -8.86 -2.17 11.59
C ARG A 129 -9.17 -2.71 12.97
N SER A 130 -9.92 -3.82 13.05
CA SER A 130 -10.40 -4.37 14.32
C SER A 130 -10.49 -5.87 14.27
N TYR A 131 -10.11 -6.51 15.37
CA TYR A 131 -10.38 -7.93 15.60
C TYR A 131 -11.78 -8.19 16.17
N ARG A 132 -12.56 -7.15 16.47
CA ARG A 132 -13.91 -7.23 17.04
C ARG A 132 -13.99 -8.21 18.21
N LEU A 133 -13.08 -8.07 19.15
CA LEU A 133 -12.97 -8.97 20.31
C LEU A 133 -14.22 -8.95 21.20
N ASP A 134 -14.96 -7.85 21.16
CA ASP A 134 -16.23 -7.64 21.88
C ASP A 134 -17.35 -8.59 21.43
N THR A 135 -17.27 -9.12 20.22
CA THR A 135 -18.26 -10.06 19.67
C THR A 135 -17.90 -11.54 19.89
N LEU A 136 -16.69 -11.80 20.38
CA LEU A 136 -16.17 -13.16 20.51
C LEU A 136 -16.69 -13.84 21.79
N THR A 137 -17.16 -15.06 21.65
CA THR A 137 -17.55 -15.91 22.78
C THR A 137 -17.05 -17.33 22.57
N TRP A 138 -16.67 -17.98 23.68
CA TRP A 138 -16.38 -19.42 23.65
C TRP A 138 -17.67 -20.22 23.74
N SER A 139 -17.76 -21.29 22.97
CA SER A 139 -18.84 -22.27 23.19
C SER A 139 -18.67 -22.87 24.56
N ALA A 140 -19.73 -22.93 25.35
CA ALA A 140 -19.72 -23.77 26.57
C ALA A 140 -19.45 -25.22 26.17
N GLN A 141 -18.54 -25.87 26.92
CA GLN A 141 -18.30 -27.31 26.80
C GLN A 141 -19.52 -28.09 27.28
#